data_b226fc722e0b42521c1b316fbabec31a
#
_entry.id   b226fc722e0b42521c1b316fbabec31a
#
_cell.length_a   1.000
_cell.length_b   1.000
_cell.length_c   1.000
_cell.angle_alpha   90.00
_cell.angle_beta   90.00
_cell.angle_gamma   90.00
#
_symmetry.space_group_name_H-M   'P 1'
#
loop_
_entity.id
_entity.type
_entity.pdbx_description
1 polymer ?
#
loop_
_entity_poly.entity_id
_entity_poly.type
_entity_poly.pdbx_seq_one_letter_code
_entity_poly.pdbx_strand_id
1 'polypeptide(L)'
;MIDEQLFELFNIDPKPEPLRFGNGLINETYLVYRHGQKNLLQKINHKVFRDIEILMENLKQVCGHVNTKFPEEPFISVMPTRTGMPYAEVNGNYWRMLKFIPDTHSYESLSSPYQAYEAGKVIAHFHVLLGEMELSSIRDTIPQFHNLQFRINQFHQAVEEDRVNRAKDCKDDIRFLLGLTQDVLTRQLQANQPIRVVHNDTKLNNILFNTEDKGVCMVDLDTVMQGYIIYDTGDALRTLCNPAGEDGKQGVMDFSQPAYEKFIEGYLEKSAGSISEEEHRLIPFSMIRMSTEQCIRFLSDHLNGDIYFHQPYPGFNLNAARNQIRFIQLTQQNEGWMEKILSGFIRRFAS
;
A
#
# COMPACT_ATOMS: atom_id res chain seq x y z
N MET A 1 12.23 -4.16 25.24
CA MET A 1 11.22 -4.77 26.13
C MET A 1 9.96 -3.93 26.05
N ILE A 2 8.80 -4.55 26.09
CA ILE A 2 7.50 -3.86 26.17
C ILE A 2 7.36 -3.34 27.60
N ASP A 3 6.83 -2.12 27.75
CA ASP A 3 6.62 -1.49 29.06
C ASP A 3 5.55 -2.25 29.87
N GLU A 4 5.80 -2.49 31.15
CA GLU A 4 4.89 -3.22 32.05
C GLU A 4 3.51 -2.56 32.16
N GLN A 5 3.40 -1.24 32.02
CA GLN A 5 2.15 -0.51 32.01
C GLN A 5 1.20 -0.95 30.88
N LEU A 6 1.75 -1.41 29.76
CA LEU A 6 0.94 -1.89 28.63
C LEU A 6 0.21 -3.20 28.94
N PHE A 7 0.78 -4.05 29.79
CA PHE A 7 0.11 -5.29 30.23
C PHE A 7 -1.19 -4.97 30.97
N GLU A 8 -1.15 -3.98 31.86
CA GLU A 8 -2.34 -3.56 32.58
C GLU A 8 -3.34 -2.83 31.68
N LEU A 9 -2.86 -1.89 30.85
CA LEU A 9 -3.72 -1.08 29.97
C LEU A 9 -4.48 -1.90 28.94
N PHE A 10 -3.87 -2.93 28.38
CA PHE A 10 -4.49 -3.77 27.36
C PHE A 10 -4.93 -5.16 27.88
N ASN A 11 -4.84 -5.44 29.18
CA ASN A 11 -5.10 -6.74 29.75
C ASN A 11 -4.28 -7.87 29.08
N ILE A 12 -2.99 -7.62 28.85
CA ILE A 12 -2.09 -8.61 28.23
C ILE A 12 -1.74 -9.68 29.26
N ASP A 13 -1.84 -10.93 28.86
CA ASP A 13 -1.44 -12.07 29.69
C ASP A 13 0.07 -12.01 29.91
N PRO A 14 0.59 -12.25 31.16
CA PRO A 14 2.02 -12.14 31.43
C PRO A 14 2.85 -13.24 30.76
N LYS A 15 2.19 -14.31 30.30
CA LYS A 15 2.81 -15.44 29.56
C LYS A 15 1.85 -15.94 28.50
N PRO A 16 2.39 -16.39 27.32
CA PRO A 16 3.79 -16.30 26.92
C PRO A 16 4.24 -14.84 26.76
N GLU A 17 5.56 -14.59 26.87
CA GLU A 17 6.12 -13.26 26.68
C GLU A 17 5.83 -12.72 25.28
N PRO A 18 5.66 -11.39 25.14
CA PRO A 18 5.49 -10.74 23.85
C PRO A 18 6.61 -11.08 22.86
N LEU A 19 6.23 -11.51 21.66
CA LEU A 19 7.19 -11.89 20.61
C LEU A 19 7.14 -10.85 19.48
N ARG A 20 8.29 -10.36 19.02
CA ARG A 20 8.37 -9.54 17.80
C ARG A 20 7.70 -10.26 16.66
N PHE A 21 6.80 -9.60 15.93
CA PHE A 21 5.99 -10.20 14.89
C PHE A 21 6.03 -9.39 13.59
N GLY A 22 6.27 -10.10 12.46
CA GLY A 22 6.31 -9.50 11.13
C GLY A 22 7.56 -8.66 10.85
N ASN A 23 7.66 -8.19 9.60
CA ASN A 23 8.78 -7.41 9.07
C ASN A 23 8.40 -5.95 8.79
N GLY A 24 7.34 -5.44 9.44
CA GLY A 24 6.85 -4.08 9.23
C GLY A 24 7.97 -3.04 9.43
N LEU A 25 8.17 -2.17 8.42
CA LEU A 25 9.23 -1.16 8.43
C LEU A 25 8.84 0.11 9.18
N ILE A 26 7.54 0.37 9.36
CA ILE A 26 7.03 1.61 9.95
C ILE A 26 6.69 1.40 11.43
N ASN A 27 5.75 0.51 11.71
CA ASN A 27 5.31 0.22 13.08
C ASN A 27 6.06 -0.97 13.66
N GLU A 28 6.31 -0.93 14.98
CA GLU A 28 6.83 -2.10 15.70
C GLU A 28 5.68 -2.98 16.17
N THR A 29 5.63 -4.23 15.71
CA THR A 29 4.54 -5.15 16.01
C THR A 29 5.00 -6.30 16.91
N TYR A 30 4.18 -6.68 17.87
CA TYR A 30 4.40 -7.77 18.79
C TYR A 30 3.17 -8.68 18.86
N LEU A 31 3.38 -9.99 18.81
CA LEU A 31 2.36 -10.96 19.14
C LEU A 31 2.23 -11.04 20.66
N VAL A 32 1.03 -10.82 21.16
CA VAL A 32 0.70 -10.88 22.59
C VAL A 32 -0.54 -11.75 22.82
N TYR A 33 -0.78 -12.14 24.06
CA TYR A 33 -1.97 -12.88 24.43
C TYR A 33 -2.84 -12.02 25.35
N ARG A 34 -4.14 -12.08 25.17
CA ARG A 34 -5.16 -11.46 25.99
C ARG A 34 -6.27 -12.46 26.20
N HIS A 35 -6.50 -12.86 27.45
CA HIS A 35 -7.46 -13.92 27.81
C HIS A 35 -7.23 -15.22 27.03
N GLY A 36 -5.97 -15.61 26.84
CA GLY A 36 -5.55 -16.79 26.08
C GLY A 36 -5.65 -16.67 24.56
N GLN A 37 -6.13 -15.54 24.02
CA GLN A 37 -6.26 -15.31 22.58
C GLN A 37 -5.10 -14.47 22.03
N LYS A 38 -4.62 -14.81 20.82
CA LYS A 38 -3.61 -14.05 20.11
C LYS A 38 -4.12 -12.68 19.72
N ASN A 39 -3.29 -11.65 19.93
CA ASN A 39 -3.52 -10.28 19.48
C ASN A 39 -2.19 -9.67 19.00
N LEU A 40 -2.26 -8.58 18.24
CA LEU A 40 -1.10 -7.81 17.81
C LEU A 40 -1.05 -6.50 18.58
N LEU A 41 0.00 -6.29 19.36
CA LEU A 41 0.30 -5.01 19.99
C LEU A 41 1.27 -4.24 19.09
N GLN A 42 0.89 -3.04 18.68
CA GLN A 42 1.69 -2.21 17.77
C GLN A 42 2.09 -0.90 18.43
N LYS A 43 3.39 -0.60 18.36
CA LYS A 43 3.93 0.73 18.63
C LYS A 43 3.83 1.55 17.34
N ILE A 44 3.05 2.62 17.36
CA ILE A 44 2.80 3.46 16.20
C ILE A 44 4.00 4.40 15.99
N ASN A 45 4.47 4.50 14.75
CA ASN A 45 5.51 5.44 14.39
C ASN A 45 4.95 6.87 14.21
N HIS A 46 4.88 7.61 15.31
CA HIS A 46 4.35 8.99 15.33
C HIS A 46 5.25 10.02 14.60
N LYS A 47 6.44 9.63 14.13
CA LYS A 47 7.24 10.49 13.23
C LYS A 47 6.70 10.47 11.80
N VAL A 48 6.08 9.35 11.39
CA VAL A 48 5.40 9.20 10.10
C VAL A 48 3.96 9.67 10.23
N PHE A 49 3.23 9.10 11.20
CA PHE A 49 1.83 9.46 11.49
C PHE A 49 1.78 10.50 12.59
N ARG A 50 1.85 11.77 12.19
CA ARG A 50 2.01 12.89 13.14
C ARG A 50 0.77 13.16 13.99
N ASP A 51 -0.41 12.81 13.47
CA ASP A 51 -1.68 12.96 14.15
C ASP A 51 -2.28 11.58 14.46
N ILE A 52 -2.04 11.11 15.68
CA ILE A 52 -2.50 9.80 16.14
C ILE A 52 -4.04 9.75 16.27
N GLU A 53 -4.67 10.88 16.58
CA GLU A 53 -6.13 10.94 16.71
C GLU A 53 -6.78 10.73 15.34
N ILE A 54 -6.28 11.41 14.29
CA ILE A 54 -6.76 11.22 12.91
C ILE A 54 -6.56 9.75 12.48
N LEU A 55 -5.37 9.20 12.70
CA LEU A 55 -5.05 7.81 12.36
C LEU A 55 -6.03 6.83 12.99
N MET A 56 -6.23 6.95 14.31
CA MET A 56 -7.06 6.03 15.06
C MET A 56 -8.56 6.24 14.79
N GLU A 57 -8.98 7.47 14.49
CA GLU A 57 -10.37 7.74 14.08
C GLU A 57 -10.66 7.14 12.69
N ASN A 58 -9.77 7.31 11.68
CA ASN A 58 -9.92 6.65 10.39
C ASN A 58 -10.05 5.12 10.56
N LEU A 59 -9.15 4.53 11.34
CA LEU A 59 -9.18 3.09 11.59
C LEU A 59 -10.49 2.64 12.25
N LYS A 60 -10.98 3.40 13.23
CA LYS A 60 -12.27 3.16 13.89
C LYS A 60 -13.44 3.27 12.90
N GLN A 61 -13.46 4.29 12.04
CA GLN A 61 -14.51 4.49 11.04
C GLN A 61 -14.52 3.34 10.03
N VAL A 62 -13.36 2.95 9.48
CA VAL A 62 -13.25 1.84 8.53
C VAL A 62 -13.67 0.51 9.16
N CYS A 63 -13.09 0.15 10.32
CA CYS A 63 -13.44 -1.08 11.00
C CYS A 63 -14.92 -1.10 11.44
N GLY A 64 -15.43 0.02 11.93
CA GLY A 64 -16.83 0.15 12.36
C GLY A 64 -17.81 -0.01 11.19
N HIS A 65 -17.50 0.58 10.03
CA HIS A 65 -18.29 0.45 8.81
C HIS A 65 -18.38 -1.02 8.37
N VAL A 66 -17.21 -1.69 8.23
CA VAL A 66 -17.17 -3.08 7.78
C VAL A 66 -17.84 -4.01 8.80
N ASN A 67 -17.50 -3.91 10.07
CA ASN A 67 -18.09 -4.78 11.11
C ASN A 67 -19.61 -4.61 11.26
N THR A 68 -20.15 -3.43 10.94
CA THR A 68 -21.60 -3.16 11.04
C THR A 68 -22.36 -3.65 9.80
N LYS A 69 -21.83 -3.37 8.60
CA LYS A 69 -22.51 -3.73 7.34
C LYS A 69 -22.22 -5.16 6.88
N PHE A 70 -21.05 -5.68 7.23
CA PHE A 70 -20.53 -6.97 6.75
C PHE A 70 -19.97 -7.79 7.94
N PRO A 71 -20.77 -8.14 8.95
CA PRO A 71 -20.28 -8.73 10.21
C PRO A 71 -19.60 -10.10 10.05
N GLU A 72 -19.87 -10.80 8.95
CA GLU A 72 -19.27 -12.11 8.66
C GLU A 72 -17.94 -12.02 7.91
N GLU A 73 -17.57 -10.81 7.43
CA GLU A 73 -16.31 -10.64 6.68
C GLU A 73 -15.12 -10.62 7.65
N PRO A 74 -14.07 -11.40 7.37
CA PRO A 74 -12.85 -11.33 8.13
C PRO A 74 -12.18 -9.97 7.89
N PHE A 75 -12.09 -9.16 8.95
CA PHE A 75 -11.52 -7.82 8.87
C PHE A 75 -10.77 -7.46 10.15
N ILE A 76 -9.88 -6.47 10.04
CA ILE A 76 -9.14 -5.93 11.18
C ILE A 76 -10.12 -5.37 12.22
N SER A 77 -9.81 -5.57 13.49
CA SER A 77 -10.54 -4.97 14.59
C SER A 77 -9.58 -4.39 15.62
N VAL A 78 -9.85 -3.15 16.04
CA VAL A 78 -9.12 -2.50 17.13
C VAL A 78 -9.64 -3.04 18.46
N MET A 79 -8.73 -3.50 19.30
CA MET A 79 -9.04 -3.97 20.66
C MET A 79 -8.86 -2.81 21.64
N PRO A 80 -9.90 -2.38 22.34
CA PRO A 80 -9.80 -1.24 23.25
C PRO A 80 -8.94 -1.56 24.46
N THR A 81 -8.36 -0.51 25.04
CA THR A 81 -7.75 -0.56 26.37
C THR A 81 -8.79 -0.92 27.44
N ARG A 82 -8.34 -1.19 28.66
CA ARG A 82 -9.23 -1.42 29.83
C ARG A 82 -10.20 -0.25 30.09
N THR A 83 -9.81 0.97 29.70
CA THR A 83 -10.66 2.17 29.84
C THR A 83 -11.52 2.47 28.62
N GLY A 84 -11.53 1.59 27.62
CA GLY A 84 -12.32 1.76 26.39
C GLY A 84 -11.67 2.62 25.30
N MET A 85 -10.44 3.09 25.51
CA MET A 85 -9.72 3.91 24.52
C MET A 85 -9.14 3.04 23.40
N PRO A 86 -9.10 3.51 22.13
CA PRO A 86 -8.60 2.73 21.00
C PRO A 86 -7.07 2.61 20.96
N TYR A 87 -6.36 3.42 21.73
CA TYR A 87 -4.91 3.41 21.87
C TYR A 87 -4.50 3.89 23.26
N ALA A 88 -3.22 3.73 23.60
CA ALA A 88 -2.63 4.24 24.83
C ALA A 88 -1.32 4.99 24.52
N GLU A 89 -1.04 6.04 25.29
CA GLU A 89 0.25 6.69 25.33
C GLU A 89 1.03 6.24 26.57
N VAL A 90 2.24 5.69 26.38
CA VAL A 90 3.11 5.26 27.44
C VAL A 90 4.54 5.75 27.14
N ASN A 91 5.10 6.57 28.03
CA ASN A 91 6.46 7.14 27.91
C ASN A 91 6.68 7.86 26.54
N GLY A 92 5.69 8.64 26.07
CA GLY A 92 5.75 9.38 24.81
C GLY A 92 5.67 8.50 23.55
N ASN A 93 5.27 7.23 23.70
CA ASN A 93 5.02 6.31 22.59
C ASN A 93 3.54 5.92 22.55
N TYR A 94 3.00 5.81 21.35
CA TYR A 94 1.61 5.46 21.12
C TYR A 94 1.48 3.98 20.76
N TRP A 95 0.54 3.30 21.42
CA TRP A 95 0.34 1.87 21.30
C TRP A 95 -1.13 1.56 21.04
N ARG A 96 -1.36 0.64 20.10
CA ARG A 96 -2.70 0.06 19.86
C ARG A 96 -2.63 -1.46 19.87
N MET A 97 -3.78 -2.08 20.10
CA MET A 97 -3.92 -3.52 19.97
C MET A 97 -4.91 -3.85 18.85
N LEU A 98 -4.55 -4.80 18.01
CA LEU A 98 -5.41 -5.32 16.95
C LEU A 98 -5.71 -6.80 17.21
N LYS A 99 -6.91 -7.22 16.84
CA LYS A 99 -7.27 -8.65 16.87
C LYS A 99 -6.42 -9.42 15.86
N PHE A 100 -5.82 -10.53 16.28
CA PHE A 100 -5.10 -11.41 15.38
C PHE A 100 -6.09 -12.22 14.52
N ILE A 101 -5.84 -12.32 13.23
CA ILE A 101 -6.61 -13.17 12.31
C ILE A 101 -5.90 -14.52 12.20
N PRO A 102 -6.46 -15.60 12.78
CA PRO A 102 -5.80 -16.90 12.84
C PRO A 102 -5.69 -17.56 11.45
N ASP A 103 -4.75 -18.51 11.34
CA ASP A 103 -4.55 -19.35 10.17
C ASP A 103 -4.28 -18.56 8.87
N THR A 104 -3.64 -17.39 9.03
CA THR A 104 -3.28 -16.51 7.94
C THR A 104 -1.79 -16.17 7.96
N HIS A 105 -1.28 -15.84 6.77
CA HIS A 105 0.08 -15.37 6.55
C HIS A 105 0.11 -14.37 5.40
N SER A 106 1.20 -13.62 5.22
CA SER A 106 1.42 -12.73 4.09
C SER A 106 2.67 -13.15 3.32
N TYR A 107 2.80 -12.69 2.07
CA TYR A 107 3.93 -12.95 1.20
C TYR A 107 4.71 -11.66 0.91
N GLU A 108 6.04 -11.76 0.82
CA GLU A 108 6.91 -10.64 0.38
C GLU A 108 7.01 -10.55 -1.14
N SER A 109 6.83 -11.68 -1.83
CA SER A 109 6.88 -11.78 -3.29
C SER A 109 5.96 -12.90 -3.79
N LEU A 110 5.54 -12.82 -5.05
CA LEU A 110 4.73 -13.87 -5.67
C LEU A 110 5.52 -15.16 -5.83
N SER A 111 4.91 -16.28 -5.44
CA SER A 111 5.39 -17.63 -5.78
C SER A 111 4.59 -18.24 -6.93
N SER A 112 3.40 -17.73 -7.22
CA SER A 112 2.56 -18.18 -8.33
C SER A 112 1.64 -17.06 -8.85
N PRO A 113 1.21 -17.12 -10.12
CA PRO A 113 0.20 -16.18 -10.65
C PRO A 113 -1.16 -16.28 -9.93
N TYR A 114 -1.47 -17.41 -9.29
CA TYR A 114 -2.70 -17.57 -8.51
C TYR A 114 -2.77 -16.61 -7.32
N GLN A 115 -1.64 -16.32 -6.67
CA GLN A 115 -1.58 -15.33 -5.61
C GLN A 115 -1.89 -13.92 -6.13
N ALA A 116 -1.53 -13.60 -7.39
CA ALA A 116 -1.91 -12.31 -8.00
C ALA A 116 -3.43 -12.24 -8.26
N TYR A 117 -4.07 -13.34 -8.64
CA TYR A 117 -5.54 -13.41 -8.77
C TYR A 117 -6.22 -13.16 -7.42
N GLU A 118 -5.79 -13.83 -6.37
CA GLU A 118 -6.35 -13.65 -5.03
C GLU A 118 -6.06 -12.23 -4.47
N ALA A 119 -4.89 -11.67 -4.76
CA ALA A 119 -4.58 -10.27 -4.41
C ALA A 119 -5.54 -9.29 -5.11
N GLY A 120 -5.79 -9.50 -6.40
CA GLY A 120 -6.78 -8.70 -7.15
C GLY A 120 -8.17 -8.76 -6.52
N LYS A 121 -8.63 -9.95 -6.12
CA LYS A 121 -9.92 -10.15 -5.42
C LYS A 121 -9.97 -9.41 -4.09
N VAL A 122 -8.94 -9.52 -3.26
CA VAL A 122 -8.90 -8.88 -1.94
C VAL A 122 -8.92 -7.37 -2.06
N ILE A 123 -8.13 -6.78 -2.97
CA ILE A 123 -8.10 -5.34 -3.17
C ILE A 123 -9.44 -4.84 -3.72
N ALA A 124 -10.02 -5.53 -4.71
CA ALA A 124 -11.34 -5.20 -5.22
C ALA A 124 -12.41 -5.31 -4.14
N HIS A 125 -12.35 -6.36 -3.32
CA HIS A 125 -13.28 -6.55 -2.20
C HIS A 125 -13.17 -5.42 -1.17
N PHE A 126 -11.96 -4.99 -0.86
CA PHE A 126 -11.73 -3.83 0.01
C PHE A 126 -12.42 -2.57 -0.55
N HIS A 127 -12.28 -2.28 -1.85
CA HIS A 127 -12.97 -1.15 -2.49
C HIS A 127 -14.50 -1.30 -2.46
N VAL A 128 -15.02 -2.51 -2.63
CA VAL A 128 -16.46 -2.80 -2.57
C VAL A 128 -16.99 -2.60 -1.14
N LEU A 129 -16.30 -3.13 -0.14
CA LEU A 129 -16.69 -2.98 1.28
C LEU A 129 -16.75 -1.51 1.69
N LEU A 130 -15.84 -0.67 1.21
CA LEU A 130 -15.78 0.76 1.55
C LEU A 130 -16.51 1.67 0.56
N GLY A 131 -17.12 1.12 -0.48
CA GLY A 131 -17.76 1.89 -1.57
C GLY A 131 -18.88 2.82 -1.15
N GLU A 132 -19.54 2.52 -0.01
CA GLU A 132 -20.63 3.31 0.55
C GLU A 132 -20.22 4.14 1.79
N MET A 133 -18.91 4.22 2.09
CA MET A 133 -18.44 5.05 3.19
C MET A 133 -18.57 6.54 2.86
N GLU A 134 -19.01 7.31 3.87
CA GLU A 134 -19.01 8.76 3.80
C GLU A 134 -17.57 9.31 3.76
N LEU A 135 -17.18 9.90 2.64
CA LEU A 135 -15.83 10.44 2.44
C LEU A 135 -15.41 11.43 3.53
N SER A 136 -16.35 12.26 4.00
CA SER A 136 -16.11 13.25 5.05
C SER A 136 -15.68 12.65 6.39
N SER A 137 -15.90 11.36 6.60
CA SER A 137 -15.48 10.65 7.82
C SER A 137 -14.00 10.25 7.81
N ILE A 138 -13.34 10.32 6.66
CA ILE A 138 -11.95 9.91 6.46
C ILE A 138 -11.08 11.14 6.16
N ARG A 139 -10.01 11.29 6.93
CA ARG A 139 -9.05 12.40 6.83
C ARG A 139 -7.67 11.92 6.43
N ASP A 140 -6.80 12.82 5.94
CA ASP A 140 -5.43 12.46 5.56
C ASP A 140 -4.58 12.13 6.79
N THR A 141 -4.11 10.88 6.88
CA THR A 141 -3.14 10.45 7.90
C THR A 141 -1.72 10.88 7.54
N ILE A 142 -1.44 10.99 6.24
CA ILE A 142 -0.19 11.52 5.67
C ILE A 142 -0.56 12.59 4.63
N PRO A 143 -0.41 13.88 4.96
CA PRO A 143 -0.74 14.95 4.01
C PRO A 143 0.02 14.83 2.69
N GLN A 144 -0.67 15.06 1.57
CA GLN A 144 -0.10 15.04 0.21
C GLN A 144 0.53 13.70 -0.18
N PHE A 145 0.08 12.56 0.38
CA PHE A 145 0.73 11.27 0.22
C PHE A 145 0.92 10.87 -1.25
N HIS A 146 -0.17 10.81 -2.02
CA HIS A 146 -0.16 10.52 -3.47
C HIS A 146 -0.46 11.73 -4.35
N ASN A 147 -0.17 12.95 -3.86
CA ASN A 147 -0.26 14.14 -4.70
C ASN A 147 0.91 14.21 -5.68
N LEU A 148 0.69 13.80 -6.91
CA LEU A 148 1.74 13.74 -7.94
C LEU A 148 2.34 15.12 -8.24
N GLN A 149 1.54 16.20 -8.31
CA GLN A 149 2.06 17.54 -8.53
C GLN A 149 3.00 17.98 -7.40
N PHE A 150 2.64 17.68 -6.15
CA PHE A 150 3.50 17.95 -5.00
C PHE A 150 4.83 17.17 -5.10
N ARG A 151 4.78 15.89 -5.49
CA ARG A 151 5.99 15.07 -5.69
C ARG A 151 6.86 15.59 -6.82
N ILE A 152 6.27 16.01 -7.93
CA ILE A 152 7.00 16.65 -9.04
C ILE A 152 7.72 17.91 -8.56
N ASN A 153 7.04 18.77 -7.79
CA ASN A 153 7.66 19.99 -7.26
C ASN A 153 8.84 19.66 -6.32
N GLN A 154 8.69 18.65 -5.45
CA GLN A 154 9.79 18.17 -4.61
C GLN A 154 10.98 17.66 -5.42
N PHE A 155 10.71 16.97 -6.53
CA PHE A 155 11.74 16.46 -7.43
C PHE A 155 12.50 17.58 -8.13
N HIS A 156 11.80 18.58 -8.67
CA HIS A 156 12.44 19.77 -9.27
C HIS A 156 13.35 20.46 -8.26
N GLN A 157 12.87 20.65 -7.03
CA GLN A 157 13.68 21.24 -5.96
C GLN A 157 14.91 20.40 -5.65
N ALA A 158 14.78 19.07 -5.55
CA ALA A 158 15.92 18.18 -5.27
C ALA A 158 16.97 18.21 -6.39
N VAL A 159 16.54 18.31 -7.67
CA VAL A 159 17.44 18.44 -8.82
C VAL A 159 18.16 19.80 -8.83
N GLU A 160 17.45 20.89 -8.52
CA GLU A 160 18.01 22.24 -8.49
C GLU A 160 19.01 22.41 -7.34
N GLU A 161 18.67 21.93 -6.16
CA GLU A 161 19.53 22.07 -4.97
C GLU A 161 20.74 21.12 -5.00
N ASP A 162 20.61 19.91 -5.57
CA ASP A 162 21.63 18.84 -5.64
C ASP A 162 22.52 18.80 -4.39
N ARG A 163 21.90 18.72 -3.22
CA ARG A 163 22.52 18.96 -1.89
C ARG A 163 23.80 18.19 -1.63
N VAL A 164 23.96 17.05 -2.26
CA VAL A 164 25.11 16.14 -2.08
C VAL A 164 25.91 15.92 -3.36
N ASN A 165 25.70 16.76 -4.41
CA ASN A 165 26.40 16.74 -5.70
C ASN A 165 26.32 15.40 -6.44
N ARG A 166 25.16 14.75 -6.45
CA ARG A 166 24.91 13.45 -7.10
C ARG A 166 24.17 13.56 -8.44
N ALA A 167 23.59 14.72 -8.82
CA ALA A 167 22.82 14.87 -10.05
C ALA A 167 23.62 14.51 -11.30
N LYS A 168 24.93 14.75 -11.30
CA LYS A 168 25.85 14.39 -12.39
C LYS A 168 25.89 12.89 -12.70
N ASP A 169 25.67 12.03 -11.68
CA ASP A 169 25.76 10.57 -11.76
C ASP A 169 24.43 9.92 -12.20
N CYS A 170 23.34 10.71 -12.26
CA CYS A 170 21.98 10.28 -12.64
C CYS A 170 21.30 11.22 -13.65
N LYS A 171 22.07 11.90 -14.50
CA LYS A 171 21.56 12.88 -15.50
C LYS A 171 20.51 12.29 -16.45
N ASP A 172 20.70 11.05 -16.90
CA ASP A 172 19.79 10.41 -17.83
C ASP A 172 18.52 9.99 -17.14
N ASP A 173 18.61 9.54 -15.87
CA ASP A 173 17.47 9.21 -15.02
C ASP A 173 16.61 10.47 -14.77
N ILE A 174 17.24 11.60 -14.43
CA ILE A 174 16.59 12.90 -14.25
C ILE A 174 15.88 13.33 -15.54
N ARG A 175 16.59 13.28 -16.68
CA ARG A 175 16.02 13.70 -17.99
C ARG A 175 14.80 12.84 -18.35
N PHE A 176 14.89 11.54 -18.15
CA PHE A 176 13.77 10.63 -18.41
C PHE A 176 12.54 11.02 -17.59
N LEU A 177 12.70 11.22 -16.27
CA LEU A 177 11.58 11.59 -15.39
C LEU A 177 11.00 12.96 -15.72
N LEU A 178 11.83 13.98 -15.96
CA LEU A 178 11.35 15.31 -16.34
C LEU A 178 10.51 15.27 -17.63
N GLY A 179 10.89 14.42 -18.60
CA GLY A 179 10.11 14.21 -19.82
C GLY A 179 8.78 13.48 -19.60
N LEU A 180 8.72 12.59 -18.60
CA LEU A 180 7.54 11.75 -18.34
C LEU A 180 6.50 12.39 -17.42
N THR A 181 6.95 13.14 -16.42
CA THR A 181 6.08 13.60 -15.31
C THR A 181 4.91 14.44 -15.76
N GLN A 182 5.11 15.32 -16.76
CA GLN A 182 4.04 16.20 -17.26
C GLN A 182 2.95 15.42 -17.98
N ASP A 183 3.33 14.40 -18.77
CA ASP A 183 2.35 13.55 -19.48
C ASP A 183 1.54 12.72 -18.50
N VAL A 184 2.20 12.13 -17.49
CA VAL A 184 1.52 11.33 -16.46
C VAL A 184 0.55 12.19 -15.64
N LEU A 185 0.98 13.40 -15.25
CA LEU A 185 0.11 14.35 -14.53
C LEU A 185 -1.09 14.75 -15.40
N THR A 186 -0.87 15.06 -16.67
CA THR A 186 -1.94 15.45 -17.59
C THR A 186 -2.95 14.32 -17.78
N ARG A 187 -2.49 13.08 -17.99
CA ARG A 187 -3.38 11.90 -18.07
C ARG A 187 -4.19 11.72 -16.78
N GLN A 188 -3.57 11.86 -15.61
CA GLN A 188 -4.29 11.76 -14.33
C GLN A 188 -5.36 12.85 -14.18
N LEU A 189 -5.07 14.11 -14.54
CA LEU A 189 -6.02 15.23 -14.42
C LEU A 189 -7.17 15.13 -15.41
N GLN A 190 -6.96 14.50 -16.57
CA GLN A 190 -7.98 14.27 -17.57
C GLN A 190 -8.85 13.04 -17.27
N ALA A 191 -8.40 12.16 -16.39
CA ALA A 191 -9.13 10.97 -16.01
C ALA A 191 -10.37 11.35 -15.21
N ASN A 192 -11.56 10.97 -15.72
CA ASN A 192 -12.81 11.11 -14.98
C ASN A 192 -12.96 9.95 -14.00
N GLN A 193 -12.56 10.17 -12.75
CA GLN A 193 -12.60 9.16 -11.69
C GLN A 193 -13.14 9.76 -10.38
N PRO A 194 -14.04 9.05 -9.69
CA PRO A 194 -14.56 9.52 -8.41
C PRO A 194 -13.48 9.36 -7.31
N ILE A 195 -13.57 10.25 -6.32
CA ILE A 195 -12.82 10.05 -5.06
C ILE A 195 -13.49 8.90 -4.29
N ARG A 196 -12.68 8.01 -3.73
CA ARG A 196 -13.10 6.89 -2.90
C ARG A 196 -12.26 6.79 -1.62
N VAL A 197 -12.65 5.94 -0.72
CA VAL A 197 -11.78 5.49 0.37
C VAL A 197 -10.89 4.38 -0.19
N VAL A 198 -9.57 4.58 -0.15
CA VAL A 198 -8.57 3.68 -0.72
C VAL A 198 -7.50 3.34 0.31
N HIS A 199 -6.77 2.25 0.09
CA HIS A 199 -5.77 1.75 1.03
C HIS A 199 -4.44 2.53 0.96
N ASN A 200 -4.01 2.89 -0.25
CA ASN A 200 -2.77 3.63 -0.56
C ASN A 200 -1.44 2.90 -0.29
N ASP A 201 -1.46 1.62 0.13
CA ASP A 201 -0.26 0.79 0.29
C ASP A 201 -0.63 -0.69 0.08
N THR A 202 -0.95 -1.07 -1.17
CA THR A 202 -1.54 -2.36 -1.53
C THR A 202 -0.51 -3.41 -1.93
N LYS A 203 0.69 -3.32 -1.37
CA LYS A 203 1.73 -4.33 -1.56
C LYS A 203 1.27 -5.71 -1.09
N LEU A 204 1.85 -6.76 -1.67
CA LEU A 204 1.49 -8.15 -1.38
C LEU A 204 1.57 -8.50 0.12
N ASN A 205 2.56 -7.95 0.84
CA ASN A 205 2.72 -8.20 2.27
C ASN A 205 1.64 -7.55 3.15
N ASN A 206 0.80 -6.67 2.58
CA ASN A 206 -0.39 -6.10 3.23
C ASN A 206 -1.68 -6.87 2.90
N ILE A 207 -1.56 -8.05 2.30
CA ILE A 207 -2.66 -8.97 2.04
C ILE A 207 -2.45 -10.23 2.88
N LEU A 208 -3.47 -10.64 3.64
CA LEU A 208 -3.48 -11.91 4.34
C LEU A 208 -4.05 -13.01 3.43
N PHE A 209 -3.38 -14.15 3.42
CA PHE A 209 -3.78 -15.37 2.75
C PHE A 209 -4.00 -16.47 3.78
N ASN A 210 -4.95 -17.35 3.53
CA ASN A 210 -5.15 -18.53 4.36
C ASN A 210 -4.21 -19.69 3.94
N THR A 211 -4.34 -20.83 4.61
CA THR A 211 -3.50 -22.04 4.35
C THR A 211 -3.72 -22.65 2.96
N GLU A 212 -4.76 -22.26 2.23
CA GLU A 212 -5.05 -22.69 0.85
C GLU A 212 -4.64 -21.64 -0.19
N ASP A 213 -3.84 -20.63 0.21
CA ASP A 213 -3.44 -19.47 -0.61
C ASP A 213 -4.60 -18.61 -1.12
N LYS A 214 -5.77 -18.69 -0.50
CA LYS A 214 -6.89 -17.78 -0.79
C LYS A 214 -6.71 -16.47 -0.03
N GLY A 215 -6.93 -15.37 -0.71
CA GLY A 215 -6.91 -14.04 -0.10
C GLY A 215 -8.03 -13.87 0.94
N VAL A 216 -7.68 -13.31 2.10
CA VAL A 216 -8.59 -13.13 3.24
C VAL A 216 -8.99 -11.66 3.39
N CYS A 217 -8.06 -10.77 3.66
CA CYS A 217 -8.33 -9.33 3.80
C CYS A 217 -7.04 -8.49 3.67
N MET A 218 -7.24 -7.18 3.52
CA MET A 218 -6.17 -6.18 3.63
C MET A 218 -5.81 -5.95 5.10
N VAL A 219 -4.52 -5.70 5.35
CA VAL A 219 -3.97 -5.27 6.65
C VAL A 219 -3.14 -4.00 6.50
N ASP A 220 -2.70 -3.42 7.62
CA ASP A 220 -1.93 -2.17 7.66
C ASP A 220 -2.71 -0.97 7.10
N LEU A 221 -3.88 -0.70 7.71
CA LEU A 221 -4.83 0.32 7.27
C LEU A 221 -4.42 1.76 7.63
N ASP A 222 -3.16 2.00 8.00
CA ASP A 222 -2.67 3.31 8.47
C ASP A 222 -2.65 4.38 7.37
N THR A 223 -2.58 3.93 6.13
CA THR A 223 -2.59 4.78 4.94
C THR A 223 -3.97 4.89 4.29
N VAL A 224 -5.02 4.38 4.94
CA VAL A 224 -6.39 4.50 4.41
C VAL A 224 -6.84 5.95 4.47
N MET A 225 -7.04 6.54 3.29
CA MET A 225 -7.42 7.93 3.07
C MET A 225 -8.36 8.05 1.88
N GLN A 226 -8.81 9.27 1.60
CA GLN A 226 -9.47 9.59 0.35
C GLN A 226 -8.47 9.54 -0.81
N GLY A 227 -8.88 9.00 -1.95
CA GLY A 227 -8.02 8.89 -3.13
C GLY A 227 -8.75 8.27 -4.33
N TYR A 228 -7.98 7.71 -5.23
CA TYR A 228 -8.48 7.08 -6.45
C TYR A 228 -8.05 5.62 -6.49
N ILE A 229 -8.87 4.73 -7.06
CA ILE A 229 -8.52 3.30 -7.15
C ILE A 229 -7.23 3.05 -7.93
N ILE A 230 -6.82 3.98 -8.79
CA ILE A 230 -5.54 3.89 -9.51
C ILE A 230 -4.32 3.96 -8.57
N TYR A 231 -4.45 4.45 -7.34
CA TYR A 231 -3.38 4.39 -6.37
C TYR A 231 -3.18 2.96 -5.92
N ASP A 232 -4.25 2.29 -5.54
CA ASP A 232 -4.22 0.92 -5.05
C ASP A 232 -3.89 -0.10 -6.16
N THR A 233 -4.58 -0.02 -7.30
CA THR A 233 -4.30 -0.94 -8.42
C THR A 233 -2.89 -0.76 -8.98
N GLY A 234 -2.41 0.49 -9.02
CA GLY A 234 -1.06 0.80 -9.49
C GLY A 234 0.03 0.36 -8.52
N ASP A 235 -0.16 0.55 -7.21
CA ASP A 235 0.81 0.12 -6.20
C ASP A 235 0.90 -1.41 -6.13
N ALA A 236 -0.23 -2.12 -6.16
CA ALA A 236 -0.25 -3.57 -6.25
C ALA A 236 0.46 -4.07 -7.51
N LEU A 237 0.04 -3.62 -8.69
CA LEU A 237 0.55 -4.13 -9.95
C LEU A 237 2.03 -3.80 -10.19
N ARG A 238 2.53 -2.61 -9.75
CA ARG A 238 3.95 -2.30 -9.89
C ARG A 238 4.85 -3.24 -9.08
N THR A 239 4.34 -3.82 -7.98
CA THR A 239 5.08 -4.79 -7.18
C THR A 239 4.86 -6.23 -7.66
N LEU A 240 3.62 -6.62 -7.96
CA LEU A 240 3.27 -7.96 -8.41
C LEU A 240 3.83 -8.29 -9.80
N CYS A 241 3.87 -7.31 -10.72
CA CYS A 241 4.35 -7.53 -12.08
C CYS A 241 5.85 -7.29 -12.25
N ASN A 242 6.58 -6.94 -11.18
CA ASN A 242 8.02 -6.71 -11.17
C ASN A 242 8.77 -7.82 -10.42
N PRO A 243 9.18 -8.91 -11.09
CA PRO A 243 9.87 -10.01 -10.43
C PRO A 243 11.27 -9.66 -9.89
N ALA A 244 11.84 -8.52 -10.32
CA ALA A 244 13.14 -8.06 -9.82
C ALA A 244 13.07 -7.41 -8.42
N GLY A 245 11.85 -7.18 -7.89
CA GLY A 245 11.65 -6.53 -6.61
C GLY A 245 11.89 -5.01 -6.65
N GLU A 246 11.86 -4.35 -5.49
CA GLU A 246 11.90 -2.88 -5.43
C GLU A 246 13.21 -2.28 -5.97
N ASP A 247 14.35 -2.90 -5.70
CA ASP A 247 15.69 -2.41 -6.07
C ASP A 247 16.34 -3.15 -7.25
N GLY A 248 15.59 -4.04 -7.89
CA GLY A 248 16.06 -4.80 -9.04
C GLY A 248 16.99 -5.98 -8.73
N LYS A 249 17.08 -6.43 -7.47
CA LYS A 249 18.03 -7.48 -7.04
C LYS A 249 17.40 -8.84 -6.74
N GLN A 250 16.08 -8.94 -6.71
CA GLN A 250 15.39 -10.19 -6.34
C GLN A 250 15.21 -11.18 -7.50
N GLY A 251 15.29 -10.72 -8.74
CA GLY A 251 15.11 -11.53 -9.92
C GLY A 251 15.50 -10.84 -11.21
N VAL A 252 15.09 -11.39 -12.34
CA VAL A 252 15.33 -10.78 -13.65
C VAL A 252 14.31 -9.66 -13.86
N MET A 253 14.78 -8.49 -14.29
CA MET A 253 13.94 -7.37 -14.66
C MET A 253 13.11 -7.72 -15.88
N ASP A 254 11.82 -7.91 -15.68
CA ASP A 254 10.85 -8.24 -16.71
C ASP A 254 9.46 -7.69 -16.30
N PHE A 255 8.50 -7.76 -17.23
CA PHE A 255 7.10 -7.51 -16.97
C PHE A 255 6.36 -8.85 -16.91
N SER A 256 5.86 -9.20 -15.73
CA SER A 256 5.13 -10.46 -15.54
C SER A 256 3.71 -10.38 -16.11
N GLN A 257 3.54 -10.74 -17.39
CA GLN A 257 2.23 -10.83 -18.04
C GLN A 257 1.27 -11.80 -17.29
N PRO A 258 1.71 -12.99 -16.81
CA PRO A 258 0.84 -13.87 -16.05
C PRO A 258 0.32 -13.27 -14.74
N ALA A 259 1.16 -12.48 -14.03
CA ALA A 259 0.73 -11.80 -12.80
C ALA A 259 -0.31 -10.71 -13.10
N TYR A 260 -0.08 -9.91 -14.15
CA TYR A 260 -1.05 -8.89 -14.60
C TYR A 260 -2.38 -9.51 -14.96
N GLU A 261 -2.39 -10.52 -15.87
CA GLU A 261 -3.62 -11.17 -16.34
C GLU A 261 -4.44 -11.73 -15.18
N LYS A 262 -3.78 -12.43 -14.25
CA LYS A 262 -4.42 -13.03 -13.09
C LYS A 262 -4.93 -12.00 -12.09
N PHE A 263 -4.18 -10.93 -11.84
CA PHE A 263 -4.65 -9.83 -11.01
C PHE A 263 -5.93 -9.18 -11.61
N ILE A 264 -5.93 -8.87 -12.92
CA ILE A 264 -7.09 -8.28 -13.60
C ILE A 264 -8.30 -9.20 -13.54
N GLU A 265 -8.10 -10.52 -13.77
CA GLU A 265 -9.18 -11.50 -13.64
C GLU A 265 -9.84 -11.43 -12.25
N GLY A 266 -9.03 -11.53 -11.18
CA GLY A 266 -9.54 -11.51 -9.81
C GLY A 266 -10.16 -10.16 -9.41
N TYR A 267 -9.52 -9.05 -9.81
CA TYR A 267 -10.01 -7.72 -9.51
C TYR A 267 -11.38 -7.45 -10.14
N LEU A 268 -11.53 -7.74 -11.43
CA LEU A 268 -12.79 -7.52 -12.15
C LEU A 268 -13.89 -8.47 -11.72
N GLU A 269 -13.57 -9.73 -11.42
CA GLU A 269 -14.56 -10.69 -10.89
C GLU A 269 -15.24 -10.15 -9.62
N LYS A 270 -14.47 -9.49 -8.75
CA LYS A 270 -15.00 -9.02 -7.45
C LYS A 270 -15.55 -7.60 -7.49
N SER A 271 -15.08 -6.74 -8.40
CA SER A 271 -15.48 -5.33 -8.50
C SER A 271 -16.60 -5.07 -9.52
N ALA A 272 -16.99 -6.06 -10.33
CA ALA A 272 -18.04 -5.92 -11.32
C ALA A 272 -19.35 -5.40 -10.67
N GLY A 273 -19.95 -4.36 -11.29
CA GLY A 273 -21.17 -3.72 -10.79
C GLY A 273 -20.95 -2.71 -9.63
N SER A 274 -19.77 -2.66 -9.01
CA SER A 274 -19.45 -1.74 -7.90
C SER A 274 -18.45 -0.64 -8.29
N ILE A 275 -17.55 -0.94 -9.22
CA ILE A 275 -16.58 -0.02 -9.78
C ILE A 275 -16.95 0.21 -11.24
N SER A 276 -16.88 1.46 -11.71
CA SER A 276 -17.27 1.80 -13.08
C SER A 276 -16.27 1.26 -14.12
N GLU A 277 -16.75 1.07 -15.34
CA GLU A 277 -15.90 0.64 -16.46
C GLU A 277 -14.82 1.69 -16.75
N GLU A 278 -15.12 2.98 -16.61
CA GLU A 278 -14.18 4.08 -16.79
C GLU A 278 -13.00 3.96 -15.80
N GLU A 279 -13.29 3.64 -14.53
CA GLU A 279 -12.25 3.41 -13.51
C GLU A 279 -11.44 2.15 -13.84
N HIS A 280 -12.08 1.05 -14.25
CA HIS A 280 -11.38 -0.15 -14.68
C HIS A 280 -10.41 0.12 -15.84
N ARG A 281 -10.81 0.92 -16.82
CA ARG A 281 -9.98 1.28 -17.99
C ARG A 281 -8.73 2.08 -17.64
N LEU A 282 -8.65 2.66 -16.45
CA LEU A 282 -7.47 3.35 -15.95
C LEU A 282 -6.41 2.41 -15.33
N ILE A 283 -6.72 1.13 -15.11
CA ILE A 283 -5.79 0.20 -14.45
C ILE A 283 -4.44 0.07 -15.19
N PRO A 284 -4.34 -0.04 -16.52
CA PRO A 284 -3.04 -0.04 -17.19
C PRO A 284 -2.22 1.23 -16.93
N PHE A 285 -2.86 2.38 -16.93
CA PHE A 285 -2.23 3.67 -16.63
C PHE A 285 -1.78 3.76 -15.16
N SER A 286 -2.50 3.15 -14.23
CA SER A 286 -2.21 3.19 -12.79
C SER A 286 -0.78 2.72 -12.47
N MET A 287 -0.28 1.70 -13.19
CA MET A 287 1.08 1.17 -13.03
C MET A 287 2.13 2.23 -13.40
N ILE A 288 1.99 2.89 -14.55
CA ILE A 288 2.88 3.95 -15.00
C ILE A 288 2.85 5.10 -13.99
N ARG A 289 1.66 5.50 -13.56
CA ARG A 289 1.45 6.58 -12.61
C ARG A 289 2.14 6.30 -11.26
N MET A 290 1.91 5.13 -10.66
CA MET A 290 2.46 4.80 -9.35
C MET A 290 3.97 4.55 -9.41
N SER A 291 4.46 3.89 -10.46
CA SER A 291 5.90 3.71 -10.67
C SER A 291 6.63 5.06 -10.89
N THR A 292 5.99 6.00 -11.59
CA THR A 292 6.53 7.37 -11.77
C THR A 292 6.65 8.07 -10.42
N GLU A 293 5.61 8.02 -9.57
CA GLU A 293 5.66 8.63 -8.24
C GLU A 293 6.75 8.00 -7.37
N GLN A 294 6.85 6.68 -7.33
CA GLN A 294 7.87 6.00 -6.53
C GLN A 294 9.28 6.32 -7.04
N CYS A 295 9.47 6.37 -8.37
CA CYS A 295 10.73 6.77 -8.95
C CYS A 295 11.14 8.20 -8.54
N ILE A 296 10.20 9.14 -8.61
CA ILE A 296 10.39 10.54 -8.14
C ILE A 296 10.84 10.54 -6.67
N ARG A 297 10.16 9.79 -5.81
CA ARG A 297 10.46 9.75 -4.38
C ARG A 297 11.85 9.18 -4.09
N PHE A 298 12.22 8.06 -4.73
CA PHE A 298 13.54 7.46 -4.57
C PHE A 298 14.66 8.36 -5.10
N LEU A 299 14.48 8.93 -6.29
CA LEU A 299 15.52 9.78 -6.89
C LEU A 299 15.66 11.11 -6.13
N SER A 300 14.57 11.70 -5.67
CA SER A 300 14.61 12.90 -4.81
C SER A 300 15.34 12.62 -3.49
N ASP A 301 15.09 11.47 -2.87
CA ASP A 301 15.78 11.11 -1.62
C ASP A 301 17.27 10.85 -1.86
N HIS A 302 17.64 10.21 -2.98
CA HIS A 302 19.03 10.05 -3.39
C HIS A 302 19.76 11.39 -3.55
N LEU A 303 19.12 12.37 -4.21
CA LEU A 303 19.68 13.72 -4.39
C LEU A 303 19.74 14.52 -3.10
N ASN A 304 18.87 14.23 -2.13
CA ASN A 304 18.85 14.86 -0.80
C ASN A 304 19.77 14.18 0.23
N GLY A 305 20.47 13.10 -0.13
CA GLY A 305 21.45 12.41 0.73
C GLY A 305 20.91 11.18 1.47
N ASP A 306 19.87 10.54 0.94
CA ASP A 306 19.29 9.28 1.47
C ASP A 306 18.76 9.42 2.91
N ILE A 307 17.92 10.42 3.17
CA ILE A 307 17.44 10.77 4.52
C ILE A 307 16.04 10.25 4.85
N TYR A 308 15.24 9.89 3.84
CA TYR A 308 13.82 9.51 4.02
C TYR A 308 13.63 8.01 4.08
N PHE A 309 14.11 7.28 3.05
CA PHE A 309 13.96 5.82 3.00
C PHE A 309 15.03 5.10 3.79
N HIS A 310 14.64 3.98 4.41
CA HIS A 310 15.64 3.06 4.97
C HIS A 310 16.60 2.57 3.89
N GLN A 311 17.90 2.61 4.19
CA GLN A 311 18.97 2.18 3.29
C GLN A 311 19.49 0.80 3.69
N PRO A 312 19.01 -0.32 3.10
CA PRO A 312 19.56 -1.66 3.36
C PRO A 312 21.04 -1.76 2.99
N TYR A 313 21.47 -0.93 2.02
CA TYR A 313 22.86 -0.80 1.57
C TYR A 313 23.06 0.56 0.88
N PRO A 314 24.32 1.06 0.77
CA PRO A 314 24.61 2.32 0.07
C PRO A 314 24.17 2.30 -1.40
N GLY A 315 23.43 3.32 -1.83
CA GLY A 315 22.92 3.45 -3.21
C GLY A 315 21.59 2.74 -3.48
N PHE A 316 20.91 2.22 -2.46
CA PHE A 316 19.60 1.59 -2.59
C PHE A 316 18.61 2.48 -3.35
N ASN A 317 18.46 3.76 -2.98
CA ASN A 317 17.51 4.67 -3.61
C ASN A 317 17.76 4.87 -5.10
N LEU A 318 19.02 4.99 -5.53
CA LEU A 318 19.33 5.12 -6.95
C LEU A 318 19.01 3.83 -7.71
N ASN A 319 19.29 2.67 -7.13
CA ASN A 319 18.94 1.39 -7.74
C ASN A 319 17.43 1.21 -7.83
N ALA A 320 16.70 1.55 -6.77
CA ALA A 320 15.23 1.52 -6.77
C ALA A 320 14.64 2.48 -7.82
N ALA A 321 15.16 3.71 -7.93
CA ALA A 321 14.73 4.65 -8.96
C ALA A 321 14.96 4.09 -10.38
N ARG A 322 16.13 3.55 -10.67
CA ARG A 322 16.47 2.94 -11.97
C ARG A 322 15.62 1.70 -12.27
N ASN A 323 15.34 0.92 -11.26
CA ASN A 323 14.41 -0.21 -11.38
C ASN A 323 13.00 0.25 -11.77
N GLN A 324 12.48 1.31 -11.13
CA GLN A 324 11.20 1.90 -11.51
C GLN A 324 11.21 2.47 -12.93
N ILE A 325 12.28 3.16 -13.36
CA ILE A 325 12.42 3.64 -14.74
C ILE A 325 12.32 2.46 -15.73
N ARG A 326 13.06 1.40 -15.47
CA ARG A 326 13.03 0.22 -16.34
C ARG A 326 11.66 -0.43 -16.37
N PHE A 327 11.00 -0.54 -15.22
CA PHE A 327 9.66 -1.08 -15.12
C PHE A 327 8.62 -0.21 -15.86
N ILE A 328 8.71 1.12 -15.78
CA ILE A 328 7.86 2.03 -16.55
C ILE A 328 8.03 1.77 -18.06
N GLN A 329 9.26 1.65 -18.56
CA GLN A 329 9.53 1.37 -19.97
C GLN A 329 8.92 0.03 -20.43
N LEU A 330 9.04 -1.02 -19.60
CA LEU A 330 8.44 -2.32 -19.87
C LEU A 330 6.90 -2.25 -19.85
N THR A 331 6.33 -1.52 -18.90
CA THR A 331 4.89 -1.29 -18.82
C THR A 331 4.36 -0.58 -20.05
N GLN A 332 5.03 0.50 -20.52
CA GLN A 332 4.67 1.19 -21.75
C GLN A 332 4.74 0.28 -22.99
N GLN A 333 5.74 -0.59 -23.09
CA GLN A 333 5.84 -1.58 -24.18
C GLN A 333 4.69 -2.60 -24.17
N ASN A 334 4.12 -2.89 -23.00
CA ASN A 334 3.02 -3.83 -22.83
C ASN A 334 1.63 -3.16 -22.80
N GLU A 335 1.51 -1.82 -22.89
CA GLU A 335 0.24 -1.08 -22.68
C GLU A 335 -0.88 -1.60 -23.59
N GLY A 336 -0.64 -1.75 -24.89
CA GLY A 336 -1.64 -2.27 -25.83
C GLY A 336 -2.07 -3.73 -25.55
N TRP A 337 -1.14 -4.58 -25.04
CA TRP A 337 -1.48 -5.93 -24.60
C TRP A 337 -2.35 -5.90 -23.33
N MET A 338 -1.98 -5.05 -22.35
CA MET A 338 -2.73 -4.88 -21.10
C MET A 338 -4.17 -4.40 -21.35
N GLU A 339 -4.35 -3.42 -22.23
CA GLU A 339 -5.68 -2.92 -22.62
C GLU A 339 -6.55 -3.99 -23.29
N LYS A 340 -5.94 -4.83 -24.14
CA LYS A 340 -6.63 -5.96 -24.78
C LYS A 340 -7.11 -6.99 -23.75
N ILE A 341 -6.25 -7.39 -22.81
CA ILE A 341 -6.57 -8.31 -21.72
C ILE A 341 -7.69 -7.74 -20.85
N LEU A 342 -7.54 -6.52 -20.38
CA LEU A 342 -8.52 -5.81 -19.56
C LEU A 342 -9.89 -5.75 -20.27
N SER A 343 -9.92 -5.33 -21.54
CA SER A 343 -11.17 -5.27 -22.32
C SER A 343 -11.83 -6.63 -22.51
N GLY A 344 -11.04 -7.71 -22.56
CA GLY A 344 -11.53 -9.09 -22.58
C GLY A 344 -12.28 -9.44 -21.30
N PHE A 345 -11.69 -9.16 -20.16
CA PHE A 345 -12.30 -9.44 -18.85
C PHE A 345 -13.48 -8.51 -18.54
N ILE A 346 -13.44 -7.21 -18.92
CA ILE A 346 -14.59 -6.32 -18.78
C ILE A 346 -15.81 -6.91 -19.49
N ARG A 347 -15.66 -7.36 -20.74
CA ARG A 347 -16.79 -8.01 -21.47
C ARG A 347 -17.27 -9.30 -20.82
N ARG A 348 -16.34 -10.08 -20.20
CA ARG A 348 -16.69 -11.35 -19.52
C ARG A 348 -17.52 -11.13 -18.25
N PHE A 349 -17.22 -10.07 -17.49
CA PHE A 349 -17.85 -9.82 -16.20
C PHE A 349 -18.96 -8.75 -16.25
N ALA A 350 -19.16 -8.05 -17.39
CA ALA A 350 -20.30 -7.14 -17.61
C ALA A 350 -21.60 -7.89 -18.01
N SER A 351 -21.50 -9.19 -18.29
CA SER A 351 -22.65 -10.08 -18.63
C SER A 351 -23.15 -10.80 -17.38
#